data_1153f524a421f2ec273574e95a84dd86
#
_entry.id   1153f524a421f2ec273574e95a84dd86
#
_cell.length_a   1.000
_cell.length_b   1.000
_cell.length_c   1.000
_cell.angle_alpha   90.00
_cell.angle_beta   90.00
_cell.angle_gamma   90.00
#
_symmetry.space_group_name_H-M   'P 1'
#
loop_
_entity.id
_entity.type
_entity.pdbx_description
1 polymer ?
#
loop_
_entity_poly.entity_id
_entity_poly.type
_entity_poly.pdbx_seq_one_letter_code
_entity_poly.pdbx_strand_id
1 'polypeptide(L)'
;MFDLEKLSVIQIMMGIMGASAVVITAMEGVAISRARGQKAYDWRAFWTTVRINLLRVAVEAIPMGAVMGVALPFGAWMYEHRVFTVPMDTWWGWVAMFFCTEFFYYWLHRTGHRVRWYWASHAIHHSGNQYNLAAAFRQSVTGKVSGGFVFFAPQCLLGFSPDAVLLSYGFNLVYQFWIHTDMIGKLGPLEGILNTPSAHRVHHAANVEYLDCNYGGTILLFDRLFGTYVPEKDDVPIRYGLVKALTTYSAVKICFFEWGNILRDVWHARRLRDALGYMFGPPGWAPDGKGLTTEDLRREMQRLTGSPTGVPPEALLDGKMPRGANASALTDDESPAPVG
;
A
#
# COMPACT_ATOMS: atom_id res chain seq x y z
N MET A 1 5.77 14.95 -28.32
CA MET A 1 4.78 16.03 -28.07
C MET A 1 3.58 15.36 -27.44
N PHE A 2 3.19 15.73 -26.22
CA PHE A 2 1.99 15.19 -25.58
C PHE A 2 0.73 15.63 -26.34
N ASP A 3 -0.10 14.67 -26.73
CA ASP A 3 -1.36 14.93 -27.41
C ASP A 3 -2.42 15.28 -26.35
N LEU A 4 -2.82 16.54 -26.29
CA LEU A 4 -3.78 17.05 -25.32
C LEU A 4 -5.18 16.42 -25.47
N GLU A 5 -5.57 15.98 -26.68
CA GLU A 5 -6.83 15.28 -26.90
C GLU A 5 -6.80 13.88 -26.25
N LYS A 6 -5.69 13.16 -26.38
CA LYS A 6 -5.53 11.86 -25.69
C LYS A 6 -5.54 12.01 -24.17
N LEU A 7 -4.97 13.09 -23.63
CA LEU A 7 -5.02 13.38 -22.20
C LEU A 7 -6.46 13.60 -21.72
N SER A 8 -7.30 14.29 -22.47
CA SER A 8 -8.71 14.51 -22.12
C SER A 8 -9.52 13.23 -22.13
N VAL A 9 -9.30 12.33 -23.09
CA VAL A 9 -9.94 11.01 -23.15
C VAL A 9 -9.52 10.15 -21.95
N ILE A 10 -8.23 10.11 -21.61
CA ILE A 10 -7.73 9.38 -20.45
C ILE A 10 -8.36 9.91 -19.16
N GLN A 11 -8.49 11.22 -18.98
CA GLN A 11 -9.13 11.82 -17.80
C GLN A 11 -10.62 11.44 -17.69
N ILE A 12 -11.35 11.45 -18.81
CA ILE A 12 -12.75 11.00 -18.84
C ILE A 12 -12.85 9.52 -18.48
N MET A 13 -12.02 8.66 -19.06
CA MET A 13 -11.97 7.23 -18.74
C MET A 13 -11.67 7.00 -17.25
N MET A 14 -10.69 7.70 -16.69
CA MET A 14 -10.37 7.62 -15.26
C MET A 14 -11.52 8.08 -14.37
N GLY A 15 -12.26 9.12 -14.78
CA GLY A 15 -13.46 9.58 -14.10
C GLY A 15 -14.58 8.53 -14.08
N ILE A 16 -14.85 7.92 -15.24
CA ILE A 16 -15.83 6.82 -15.37
C ILE A 16 -15.41 5.61 -14.53
N MET A 17 -14.14 5.21 -14.60
CA MET A 17 -13.61 4.11 -13.82
C MET A 17 -13.71 4.37 -12.31
N GLY A 18 -13.38 5.60 -11.86
CA GLY A 18 -13.52 6.00 -10.46
C GLY A 18 -14.97 5.95 -9.97
N ALA A 19 -15.91 6.46 -10.77
CA ALA A 19 -17.35 6.41 -10.46
C ALA A 19 -17.85 4.95 -10.41
N SER A 20 -17.45 4.13 -11.40
CA SER A 20 -17.80 2.71 -11.45
C SER A 20 -17.26 1.95 -10.24
N ALA A 21 -16.02 2.23 -9.82
CA ALA A 21 -15.40 1.62 -8.63
C ALA A 21 -16.21 1.92 -7.36
N VAL A 22 -16.71 3.14 -7.19
CA VAL A 22 -17.57 3.50 -6.04
C VAL A 22 -18.87 2.68 -6.06
N VAL A 23 -19.53 2.57 -7.22
CA VAL A 23 -20.76 1.79 -7.37
C VAL A 23 -20.53 0.32 -7.10
N ILE A 24 -19.49 -0.28 -7.69
CA ILE A 24 -19.15 -1.71 -7.51
C ILE A 24 -18.82 -1.99 -6.04
N THR A 25 -18.08 -1.11 -5.38
CA THR A 25 -17.77 -1.25 -3.95
C THR A 25 -19.03 -1.15 -3.07
N ALA A 26 -19.95 -0.25 -3.41
CA ALA A 26 -21.22 -0.17 -2.69
C ALA A 26 -22.06 -1.46 -2.89
N MET A 27 -22.05 -2.01 -4.11
CA MET A 27 -22.71 -3.30 -4.40
C MET A 27 -22.08 -4.45 -3.61
N GLU A 28 -20.75 -4.51 -3.50
CA GLU A 28 -20.06 -5.48 -2.63
C GLU A 28 -20.50 -5.31 -1.18
N GLY A 29 -20.55 -4.10 -0.65
CA GLY A 29 -21.01 -3.82 0.71
C GLY A 29 -22.43 -4.28 0.97
N VAL A 30 -23.35 -4.10 0.00
CA VAL A 30 -24.71 -4.65 0.07
C VAL A 30 -24.69 -6.18 0.05
N ALA A 31 -23.87 -6.78 -0.82
CA ALA A 31 -23.75 -8.24 -0.92
C ALA A 31 -23.22 -8.86 0.39
N ILE A 32 -22.16 -8.30 0.97
CA ILE A 32 -21.61 -8.72 2.27
C ILE A 32 -22.66 -8.56 3.38
N SER A 33 -23.34 -7.41 3.43
CA SER A 33 -24.38 -7.14 4.44
C SER A 33 -25.57 -8.13 4.34
N ARG A 34 -25.93 -8.56 3.14
CA ARG A 34 -26.97 -9.58 2.91
C ARG A 34 -26.51 -10.98 3.27
N ALA A 35 -25.28 -11.33 2.92
CA ALA A 35 -24.75 -12.69 3.12
C ALA A 35 -24.32 -12.95 4.57
N ARG A 36 -23.72 -11.98 5.25
CA ARG A 36 -23.09 -12.14 6.58
C ARG A 36 -23.75 -11.31 7.68
N GLY A 37 -24.82 -10.57 7.36
CA GLY A 37 -25.53 -9.67 8.29
C GLY A 37 -25.13 -8.21 8.16
N GLN A 38 -26.04 -7.32 8.57
CA GLN A 38 -25.90 -5.86 8.39
C GLN A 38 -24.63 -5.23 9.05
N LYS A 39 -24.12 -5.86 10.10
CA LYS A 39 -22.91 -5.38 10.81
C LYS A 39 -21.61 -5.88 10.18
N ALA A 40 -21.66 -6.80 9.20
CA ALA A 40 -20.47 -7.38 8.58
C ALA A 40 -19.71 -6.41 7.65
N TYR A 41 -20.35 -5.34 7.21
CA TYR A 41 -19.73 -4.31 6.39
C TYR A 41 -19.76 -2.97 7.09
N ASP A 42 -18.59 -2.33 7.23
CA ASP A 42 -18.46 -1.01 7.86
C ASP A 42 -18.74 0.12 6.85
N TRP A 43 -20.01 0.51 6.75
CA TRP A 43 -20.45 1.65 5.93
C TRP A 43 -19.79 2.97 6.33
N ARG A 44 -19.37 3.14 7.58
CA ARG A 44 -18.66 4.35 8.01
C ARG A 44 -17.26 4.39 7.42
N ALA A 45 -16.58 3.24 7.34
CA ALA A 45 -15.29 3.11 6.66
C ALA A 45 -15.41 3.37 5.16
N PHE A 46 -16.48 2.86 4.50
CA PHE A 46 -16.78 3.15 3.10
C PHE A 46 -16.91 4.67 2.86
N TRP A 47 -17.78 5.34 3.60
CA TRP A 47 -17.96 6.79 3.46
C TRP A 47 -16.72 7.59 3.84
N THR A 48 -15.90 7.05 4.73
CA THR A 48 -14.59 7.64 5.05
C THR A 48 -13.66 7.57 3.85
N THR A 49 -13.63 6.43 3.15
CA THR A 49 -12.85 6.27 1.91
C THR A 49 -13.33 7.23 0.81
N VAL A 50 -14.64 7.40 0.65
CA VAL A 50 -15.20 8.41 -0.27
C VAL A 50 -14.71 9.82 0.09
N ARG A 51 -14.75 10.21 1.37
CA ARG A 51 -14.25 11.52 1.83
C ARG A 51 -12.74 11.68 1.62
N ILE A 52 -11.95 10.63 1.82
CA ILE A 52 -10.51 10.64 1.51
C ILE A 52 -10.29 10.94 0.03
N ASN A 53 -11.04 10.31 -0.88
CA ASN A 53 -10.91 10.57 -2.31
C ASN A 53 -11.39 11.98 -2.72
N LEU A 54 -12.45 12.49 -2.11
CA LEU A 54 -12.88 13.87 -2.32
C LEU A 54 -11.80 14.86 -1.85
N LEU A 55 -11.22 14.61 -0.67
CA LEU A 55 -10.09 15.40 -0.17
C LEU A 55 -8.88 15.30 -1.10
N ARG A 56 -8.59 14.11 -1.63
CA ARG A 56 -7.54 13.89 -2.61
C ARG A 56 -7.75 14.75 -3.86
N VAL A 57 -8.93 14.71 -4.46
CA VAL A 57 -9.25 15.53 -5.64
C VAL A 57 -9.08 17.01 -5.34
N ALA A 58 -9.55 17.50 -4.18
CA ALA A 58 -9.42 18.90 -3.79
C ALA A 58 -7.95 19.31 -3.54
N VAL A 59 -7.16 18.45 -2.88
CA VAL A 59 -5.74 18.73 -2.57
C VAL A 59 -4.87 18.57 -3.80
N GLU A 60 -5.11 17.56 -4.65
CA GLU A 60 -4.30 17.30 -5.84
C GLU A 60 -4.56 18.31 -6.97
N ALA A 61 -5.64 19.08 -6.95
CA ALA A 61 -5.93 20.06 -7.98
C ALA A 61 -4.84 21.13 -8.13
N ILE A 62 -4.20 21.52 -7.04
CA ILE A 62 -3.13 22.54 -7.04
C ILE A 62 -1.74 21.92 -7.31
N PRO A 63 -1.27 20.91 -6.53
CA PRO A 63 0.04 20.31 -6.77
C PRO A 63 0.09 19.44 -8.02
N MET A 64 -1.06 19.02 -8.60
CA MET A 64 -1.07 18.23 -9.83
C MET A 64 -0.39 18.99 -10.99
N GLY A 65 -0.65 20.28 -11.14
CA GLY A 65 0.02 21.12 -12.14
C GLY A 65 1.54 21.14 -11.92
N ALA A 66 1.98 21.27 -10.67
CA ALA A 66 3.41 21.29 -10.33
C ALA A 66 4.05 19.89 -10.53
N VAL A 67 3.41 18.82 -10.08
CA VAL A 67 3.91 17.44 -10.27
C VAL A 67 3.94 17.06 -11.73
N MET A 68 2.88 17.35 -12.49
CA MET A 68 2.85 17.12 -13.93
C MET A 68 3.86 17.99 -14.66
N GLY A 69 4.07 19.24 -14.21
CA GLY A 69 5.11 20.15 -14.72
C GLY A 69 6.55 19.66 -14.50
N VAL A 70 6.76 18.72 -13.58
CA VAL A 70 8.08 18.10 -13.32
C VAL A 70 8.15 16.69 -13.88
N ALA A 71 7.16 15.86 -13.55
CA ALA A 71 7.18 14.43 -13.88
C ALA A 71 7.09 14.16 -15.39
N LEU A 72 6.23 14.90 -16.11
CA LEU A 72 6.10 14.72 -17.55
C LEU A 72 7.33 15.21 -18.34
N PRO A 73 7.86 16.43 -18.11
CA PRO A 73 9.11 16.86 -18.73
C PRO A 73 10.28 15.94 -18.39
N PHE A 74 10.36 15.45 -17.15
CA PHE A 74 11.41 14.52 -16.74
C PHE A 74 11.30 13.18 -17.47
N GLY A 75 10.10 12.62 -17.59
CA GLY A 75 9.85 11.42 -18.39
C GLY A 75 10.17 11.62 -19.87
N ALA A 76 9.79 12.77 -20.45
CA ALA A 76 10.10 13.12 -21.82
C ALA A 76 11.60 13.28 -22.04
N TRP A 77 12.29 13.97 -21.12
CA TRP A 77 13.74 14.11 -21.15
C TRP A 77 14.45 12.76 -21.07
N MET A 78 14.01 11.85 -20.17
CA MET A 78 14.54 10.49 -20.11
C MET A 78 14.33 9.74 -21.43
N TYR A 79 13.16 9.89 -22.07
CA TYR A 79 12.86 9.25 -23.34
C TYR A 79 13.70 9.83 -24.49
N GLU A 80 14.00 11.11 -24.49
CA GLU A 80 14.92 11.74 -25.47
C GLU A 80 16.33 11.15 -25.37
N HIS A 81 16.78 10.79 -24.14
CA HIS A 81 18.08 10.19 -23.86
C HIS A 81 18.05 8.66 -23.73
N ARG A 82 17.01 8.02 -24.28
CA ARG A 82 16.82 6.56 -24.19
C ARG A 82 17.96 5.77 -24.80
N VAL A 83 18.28 4.65 -24.15
CA VAL A 83 19.31 3.71 -24.62
C VAL A 83 18.82 2.91 -25.82
N PHE A 84 17.54 2.57 -25.84
CA PHE A 84 16.88 1.80 -26.91
C PHE A 84 15.64 2.53 -27.41
N THR A 85 15.01 2.03 -28.46
CA THR A 85 13.64 2.40 -28.85
C THR A 85 12.84 1.12 -28.94
N VAL A 86 11.88 0.95 -28.03
CA VAL A 86 10.98 -0.21 -28.04
C VAL A 86 9.75 0.12 -28.88
N PRO A 87 9.50 -0.61 -29.97
CA PRO A 87 8.34 -0.35 -30.82
C PRO A 87 7.06 -0.82 -30.12
N MET A 88 6.16 0.13 -29.86
CA MET A 88 4.90 -0.13 -29.18
C MET A 88 3.75 -0.53 -30.11
N ASP A 89 4.03 -0.63 -31.40
CA ASP A 89 3.15 -1.21 -32.44
C ASP A 89 3.30 -2.73 -32.59
N THR A 90 4.18 -3.33 -31.79
CA THR A 90 4.45 -4.78 -31.78
C THR A 90 3.95 -5.44 -30.49
N TRP A 91 3.52 -6.71 -30.59
CA TRP A 91 3.08 -7.48 -29.42
C TRP A 91 4.19 -7.67 -28.38
N TRP A 92 5.43 -7.90 -28.81
CA TRP A 92 6.57 -8.11 -27.90
C TRP A 92 6.96 -6.82 -27.15
N GLY A 93 6.75 -5.64 -27.77
CA GLY A 93 6.95 -4.36 -27.09
C GLY A 93 6.03 -4.22 -25.88
N TRP A 94 4.78 -4.65 -26.00
CA TRP A 94 3.83 -4.67 -24.86
C TRP A 94 4.18 -5.72 -23.83
N VAL A 95 4.66 -6.90 -24.23
CA VAL A 95 5.13 -7.94 -23.28
C VAL A 95 6.35 -7.43 -22.51
N ALA A 96 7.33 -6.83 -23.18
CA ALA A 96 8.50 -6.22 -22.54
C ALA A 96 8.09 -5.09 -21.59
N MET A 97 7.15 -4.23 -22.01
CA MET A 97 6.57 -3.17 -21.21
C MET A 97 5.89 -3.70 -19.95
N PHE A 98 5.08 -4.76 -20.09
CA PHE A 98 4.41 -5.42 -18.95
C PHE A 98 5.42 -5.83 -17.88
N PHE A 99 6.45 -6.63 -18.24
CA PHE A 99 7.46 -7.07 -17.27
C PHE A 99 8.29 -5.92 -16.71
N CYS A 100 8.57 -4.90 -17.51
CA CYS A 100 9.27 -3.71 -17.07
C CYS A 100 8.42 -2.94 -16.03
N THR A 101 7.12 -2.74 -16.31
CA THR A 101 6.20 -2.09 -15.37
C THR A 101 6.08 -2.88 -14.07
N GLU A 102 5.91 -4.20 -14.14
CA GLU A 102 5.84 -5.06 -12.94
C GLU A 102 7.11 -4.98 -12.10
N PHE A 103 8.30 -4.93 -12.74
CA PHE A 103 9.57 -4.76 -12.04
C PHE A 103 9.65 -3.43 -11.28
N PHE A 104 9.37 -2.30 -11.96
CA PHE A 104 9.45 -0.99 -11.33
C PHE A 104 8.31 -0.77 -10.33
N TYR A 105 7.12 -1.36 -10.57
CA TYR A 105 6.02 -1.36 -9.62
C TYR A 105 6.40 -2.11 -8.33
N TYR A 106 7.01 -3.30 -8.45
CA TYR A 106 7.51 -4.05 -7.29
C TYR A 106 8.43 -3.19 -6.42
N TRP A 107 9.40 -2.50 -7.03
CA TRP A 107 10.33 -1.64 -6.28
C TRP A 107 9.65 -0.41 -5.68
N LEU A 108 8.73 0.23 -6.39
CA LEU A 108 7.90 1.31 -5.85
C LEU A 108 7.13 0.83 -4.62
N HIS A 109 6.44 -0.30 -4.74
CA HIS A 109 5.58 -0.85 -3.70
C HIS A 109 6.40 -1.29 -2.47
N ARG A 110 7.48 -2.04 -2.71
CA ARG A 110 8.43 -2.43 -1.65
C ARG A 110 9.02 -1.22 -0.94
N THR A 111 9.40 -0.16 -1.66
CA THR A 111 9.87 1.10 -1.08
C THR A 111 8.76 1.79 -0.28
N GLY A 112 7.52 1.71 -0.75
CA GLY A 112 6.33 2.17 -0.03
C GLY A 112 6.20 1.57 1.37
N HIS A 113 6.63 0.33 1.57
CA HIS A 113 6.63 -0.36 2.85
C HIS A 113 7.92 -0.20 3.65
N ARG A 114 9.07 -0.04 3.00
CA ARG A 114 10.39 -0.10 3.64
C ARG A 114 11.03 1.26 3.88
N VAL A 115 10.48 2.34 3.33
CA VAL A 115 10.97 3.71 3.53
C VAL A 115 9.83 4.56 4.06
N ARG A 116 9.99 5.11 5.27
CA ARG A 116 8.93 5.79 6.01
C ARG A 116 8.33 7.00 5.27
N TRP A 117 9.12 7.71 4.47
CA TRP A 117 8.67 8.79 3.60
C TRP A 117 7.57 8.33 2.62
N TYR A 118 7.79 7.20 1.96
CA TYR A 118 6.81 6.61 1.03
C TYR A 118 5.67 5.92 1.79
N TRP A 119 5.99 5.28 2.93
CA TRP A 119 5.00 4.68 3.81
C TRP A 119 3.97 5.69 4.30
N ALA A 120 4.34 6.95 4.60
CA ALA A 120 3.42 7.99 5.03
C ALA A 120 2.28 8.22 4.03
N SER A 121 2.52 7.98 2.74
CA SER A 121 1.50 7.98 1.71
C SER A 121 0.80 6.62 1.61
N HIS A 122 1.54 5.50 1.67
CA HIS A 122 1.01 4.16 1.45
C HIS A 122 0.21 3.61 2.64
N ALA A 123 0.55 4.01 3.86
CA ALA A 123 -0.16 3.64 5.08
C ALA A 123 -1.66 4.01 5.07
N ILE A 124 -2.06 5.02 4.30
CA ILE A 124 -3.47 5.40 4.12
C ILE A 124 -4.24 4.24 3.46
N HIS A 125 -3.64 3.61 2.45
CA HIS A 125 -4.18 2.45 1.76
C HIS A 125 -4.33 1.25 2.71
N HIS A 126 -3.33 0.99 3.56
CA HIS A 126 -3.36 -0.08 4.56
C HIS A 126 -4.16 0.24 5.83
N SER A 127 -4.69 1.47 5.99
CA SER A 127 -5.35 1.89 7.23
C SER A 127 -6.77 1.35 7.44
N GLY A 128 -7.32 0.57 6.50
CA GLY A 128 -8.64 -0.04 6.61
C GLY A 128 -8.63 -1.25 7.53
N ASN A 129 -9.48 -1.28 8.58
CA ASN A 129 -9.60 -2.43 9.47
C ASN A 129 -10.50 -3.55 8.91
N GLN A 130 -11.10 -3.33 7.74
CA GLN A 130 -11.77 -4.35 6.93
C GLN A 130 -11.16 -4.38 5.53
N TYR A 131 -11.09 -5.56 4.95
CA TYR A 131 -10.58 -5.77 3.60
C TYR A 131 -11.72 -6.02 2.64
N ASN A 132 -11.93 -5.09 1.73
CA ASN A 132 -12.96 -5.09 0.70
C ASN A 132 -12.59 -4.12 -0.41
N LEU A 133 -13.36 -4.05 -1.48
CA LEU A 133 -13.06 -3.18 -2.63
C LEU A 133 -12.88 -1.70 -2.27
N ALA A 134 -13.41 -1.22 -1.13
CA ALA A 134 -13.14 0.14 -0.68
C ALA A 134 -11.66 0.37 -0.33
N ALA A 135 -10.91 -0.67 0.03
CA ALA A 135 -9.47 -0.56 0.27
C ALA A 135 -8.72 -0.21 -1.02
N ALA A 136 -9.12 -0.78 -2.18
CA ALA A 136 -8.48 -0.54 -3.47
C ALA A 136 -8.43 0.95 -3.84
N PHE A 137 -9.50 1.70 -3.59
CA PHE A 137 -9.52 3.12 -3.92
C PHE A 137 -9.34 4.05 -2.72
N ARG A 138 -8.95 3.52 -1.55
CA ARG A 138 -8.49 4.31 -0.42
C ARG A 138 -7.07 4.84 -0.68
N GLN A 139 -6.99 5.88 -1.49
CA GLN A 139 -5.74 6.39 -2.03
C GLN A 139 -5.23 7.62 -1.29
N SER A 140 -3.90 7.76 -1.24
CA SER A 140 -3.24 8.88 -0.58
C SER A 140 -3.47 10.22 -1.28
N VAL A 141 -3.66 11.27 -0.51
CA VAL A 141 -3.64 12.66 -0.98
C VAL A 141 -2.23 13.16 -1.29
N THR A 142 -1.19 12.49 -0.78
CA THR A 142 0.23 12.89 -0.92
C THR A 142 1.03 11.96 -1.82
N GLY A 143 0.44 10.88 -2.36
CA GLY A 143 1.15 9.87 -3.13
C GLY A 143 1.90 10.41 -4.33
N LYS A 144 1.32 11.38 -5.05
CA LYS A 144 1.95 12.00 -6.22
C LYS A 144 3.11 12.93 -5.86
N VAL A 145 2.98 13.69 -4.77
CA VAL A 145 4.01 14.64 -4.31
C VAL A 145 5.13 13.95 -3.51
N SER A 146 4.95 12.71 -3.08
CA SER A 146 6.01 11.95 -2.40
C SER A 146 7.13 11.48 -3.33
N GLY A 147 7.01 11.69 -4.65
CA GLY A 147 8.07 11.41 -5.61
C GLY A 147 8.03 9.99 -6.23
N GLY A 148 6.92 9.26 -6.09
CA GLY A 148 6.76 7.90 -6.64
C GLY A 148 7.00 7.81 -8.16
N PHE A 149 6.83 8.91 -8.90
CA PHE A 149 7.06 8.95 -10.35
C PHE A 149 8.52 8.61 -10.75
N VAL A 150 9.50 8.81 -9.86
CA VAL A 150 10.90 8.49 -10.14
C VAL A 150 11.13 7.00 -10.41
N PHE A 151 10.23 6.13 -9.95
CA PHE A 151 10.30 4.69 -10.25
C PHE A 151 9.83 4.35 -11.67
N PHE A 152 9.05 5.22 -12.31
CA PHE A 152 8.58 4.98 -13.68
C PHE A 152 9.45 5.66 -14.74
N ALA A 153 10.12 6.74 -14.40
CA ALA A 153 11.01 7.47 -15.31
C ALA A 153 12.10 6.59 -15.96
N PRO A 154 12.76 5.64 -15.26
CA PRO A 154 13.75 4.77 -15.87
C PRO A 154 13.20 3.90 -17.02
N GLN A 155 11.91 3.60 -17.05
CA GLN A 155 11.29 2.89 -18.18
C GLN A 155 11.37 3.72 -19.47
N CYS A 156 11.24 5.04 -19.36
CA CYS A 156 11.43 5.95 -20.50
C CYS A 156 12.87 5.92 -21.01
N LEU A 157 13.85 5.87 -20.11
CA LEU A 157 15.27 5.74 -20.46
C LEU A 157 15.57 4.38 -21.15
N LEU A 158 14.85 3.32 -20.78
CA LEU A 158 14.94 2.00 -21.43
C LEU A 158 14.26 1.97 -22.81
N GLY A 159 13.58 3.04 -23.22
CA GLY A 159 13.04 3.18 -24.58
C GLY A 159 11.53 3.01 -24.70
N PHE A 160 10.80 2.92 -23.60
CA PHE A 160 9.33 2.93 -23.62
C PHE A 160 8.82 4.37 -23.64
N SER A 161 7.85 4.65 -24.53
CA SER A 161 7.28 6.00 -24.59
C SER A 161 6.55 6.36 -23.28
N PRO A 162 6.58 7.62 -22.85
CA PRO A 162 5.90 8.05 -21.62
C PRO A 162 4.40 7.69 -21.61
N ASP A 163 3.74 7.73 -22.75
CA ASP A 163 2.33 7.35 -22.89
C ASP A 163 2.11 5.86 -22.61
N ALA A 164 2.99 5.00 -23.15
CA ALA A 164 2.95 3.56 -22.91
C ALA A 164 3.22 3.22 -21.44
N VAL A 165 4.15 3.93 -20.81
CA VAL A 165 4.45 3.80 -19.36
C VAL A 165 3.21 4.14 -18.53
N LEU A 166 2.55 5.27 -18.81
CA LEU A 166 1.34 5.69 -18.10
C LEU A 166 0.19 4.71 -18.33
N LEU A 167 0.01 4.22 -19.55
CA LEU A 167 -1.04 3.26 -19.88
C LEU A 167 -0.82 1.91 -19.20
N SER A 168 0.40 1.38 -19.23
CA SER A 168 0.75 0.11 -18.58
C SER A 168 0.58 0.19 -17.06
N TYR A 169 0.99 1.29 -16.45
CA TYR A 169 0.74 1.53 -15.03
C TYR A 169 -0.76 1.62 -14.71
N GLY A 170 -1.53 2.28 -15.58
CA GLY A 170 -2.99 2.33 -15.46
C GLY A 170 -3.63 0.94 -15.47
N PHE A 171 -3.23 0.06 -16.38
CA PHE A 171 -3.69 -1.33 -16.43
C PHE A 171 -3.30 -2.12 -15.18
N ASN A 172 -2.09 -1.93 -14.68
CA ASN A 172 -1.64 -2.55 -13.42
C ASN A 172 -2.55 -2.14 -12.25
N LEU A 173 -2.93 -0.86 -12.13
CA LEU A 173 -3.85 -0.39 -11.09
C LEU A 173 -5.28 -0.93 -11.26
N VAL A 174 -5.78 -1.04 -12.51
CA VAL A 174 -7.09 -1.64 -12.79
C VAL A 174 -7.13 -3.10 -12.38
N TYR A 175 -6.06 -3.86 -12.71
CA TYR A 175 -5.94 -5.24 -12.26
C TYR A 175 -6.03 -5.32 -10.74
N GLN A 176 -5.35 -4.45 -10.02
CA GLN A 176 -5.32 -4.50 -8.56
C GLN A 176 -6.66 -4.17 -7.89
N PHE A 177 -7.61 -3.54 -8.58
CA PHE A 177 -8.89 -3.20 -7.98
C PHE A 177 -9.66 -4.44 -7.50
N TRP A 178 -9.83 -5.45 -8.36
CA TRP A 178 -10.66 -6.63 -8.05
C TRP A 178 -10.04 -7.60 -7.03
N ILE A 179 -8.72 -7.55 -6.82
CA ILE A 179 -8.06 -8.42 -5.84
C ILE A 179 -8.26 -7.96 -4.40
N HIS A 180 -8.79 -6.74 -4.17
CA HIS A 180 -9.08 -6.21 -2.84
C HIS A 180 -10.43 -6.70 -2.29
N THR A 181 -10.60 -8.01 -2.15
CA THR A 181 -11.83 -8.57 -1.59
C THR A 181 -11.58 -9.85 -0.79
N ASP A 182 -12.35 -10.05 0.26
CA ASP A 182 -12.37 -11.30 1.03
C ASP A 182 -13.47 -12.27 0.54
N MET A 183 -14.25 -11.87 -0.48
CA MET A 183 -15.30 -12.71 -1.05
C MET A 183 -14.78 -13.79 -1.99
N ILE A 184 -13.56 -13.61 -2.52
CA ILE A 184 -12.92 -14.56 -3.44
C ILE A 184 -11.83 -15.31 -2.67
N GLY A 185 -11.95 -16.63 -2.63
CA GLY A 185 -10.96 -17.52 -2.01
C GLY A 185 -9.67 -17.66 -2.82
N LYS A 186 -8.90 -18.69 -2.55
CA LYS A 186 -7.70 -19.05 -3.31
C LYS A 186 -8.05 -19.49 -4.73
N LEU A 187 -7.27 -19.07 -5.71
CA LEU A 187 -7.47 -19.37 -7.14
C LEU A 187 -6.65 -20.58 -7.63
N GLY A 188 -6.32 -21.50 -6.74
CA GLY A 188 -5.66 -22.76 -7.08
C GLY A 188 -4.31 -22.60 -7.78
N PRO A 189 -4.13 -23.08 -9.04
CA PRO A 189 -2.82 -23.03 -9.73
C PRO A 189 -2.29 -21.61 -9.99
N LEU A 190 -3.10 -20.57 -9.87
CA LEU A 190 -2.69 -19.18 -10.07
C LEU A 190 -2.01 -18.59 -8.85
N GLU A 191 -2.13 -19.25 -7.68
CA GLU A 191 -1.48 -18.79 -6.45
C GLU A 191 0.04 -18.78 -6.57
N GLY A 192 0.64 -17.65 -6.20
CA GLY A 192 2.08 -17.44 -6.28
C GLY A 192 2.62 -17.20 -7.71
N ILE A 193 1.75 -17.17 -8.73
CA ILE A 193 2.04 -16.70 -10.09
C ILE A 193 1.47 -15.30 -10.26
N LEU A 194 0.16 -15.17 -10.09
CA LEU A 194 -0.54 -13.89 -10.12
C LEU A 194 -0.69 -13.34 -8.70
N ASN A 195 -0.81 -12.04 -8.59
CA ASN A 195 -1.28 -11.40 -7.39
C ASN A 195 -2.81 -11.63 -7.29
N THR A 196 -3.18 -12.67 -6.57
CA THR A 196 -4.56 -13.10 -6.36
C THR A 196 -5.19 -12.36 -5.17
N PRO A 197 -6.52 -12.40 -4.96
CA PRO A 197 -7.12 -11.91 -3.73
C PRO A 197 -6.50 -12.51 -2.46
N SER A 198 -6.14 -13.78 -2.48
CA SER A 198 -5.45 -14.47 -1.38
C SER A 198 -4.07 -13.87 -1.11
N ALA A 199 -3.24 -13.73 -2.12
CA ALA A 199 -1.91 -13.14 -1.98
C ALA A 199 -1.97 -11.67 -1.52
N HIS A 200 -2.97 -10.92 -1.98
CA HIS A 200 -3.13 -9.52 -1.63
C HIS A 200 -3.77 -9.32 -0.25
N ARG A 201 -4.61 -10.26 0.23
CA ARG A 201 -5.02 -10.30 1.66
C ARG A 201 -3.82 -10.42 2.59
N VAL A 202 -2.88 -11.30 2.27
CA VAL A 202 -1.63 -11.46 3.03
C VAL A 202 -0.83 -10.15 3.02
N HIS A 203 -0.74 -9.48 1.88
CA HIS A 203 -0.08 -8.17 1.77
C HIS A 203 -0.71 -7.10 2.69
N HIS A 204 -2.03 -7.08 2.82
CA HIS A 204 -2.77 -6.15 3.68
C HIS A 204 -2.87 -6.58 5.14
N ALA A 205 -2.27 -7.70 5.50
CA ALA A 205 -2.34 -8.22 6.87
C ALA A 205 -1.43 -7.43 7.83
N ALA A 206 -1.90 -7.28 9.06
CA ALA A 206 -1.13 -6.71 10.17
C ALA A 206 -0.52 -7.79 11.09
N ASN A 207 -0.66 -9.06 10.74
CA ASN A 207 0.02 -10.16 11.39
C ASN A 207 1.53 -10.08 11.11
N VAL A 208 2.37 -10.34 12.10
CA VAL A 208 3.83 -10.13 12.00
C VAL A 208 4.47 -10.99 10.91
N GLU A 209 4.00 -12.22 10.72
CA GLU A 209 4.46 -13.13 9.67
C GLU A 209 4.18 -12.64 8.26
N TYR A 210 3.17 -11.79 8.09
CA TYR A 210 2.70 -11.27 6.81
C TYR A 210 3.19 -9.84 6.53
N LEU A 211 3.88 -9.20 7.46
CA LEU A 211 4.41 -7.86 7.22
C LEU A 211 5.47 -7.88 6.13
N ASP A 212 5.45 -6.85 5.30
CA ASP A 212 6.48 -6.60 4.27
C ASP A 212 6.65 -7.74 3.26
N CYS A 213 5.55 -8.19 2.64
CA CYS A 213 5.54 -9.25 1.63
C CYS A 213 4.53 -8.98 0.49
N ASN A 214 4.61 -9.76 -0.59
CA ASN A 214 3.68 -9.78 -1.73
C ASN A 214 3.48 -8.40 -2.39
N TYR A 215 4.57 -7.78 -2.83
CA TYR A 215 4.56 -6.42 -3.41
C TYR A 215 4.17 -6.35 -4.89
N GLY A 216 4.06 -7.49 -5.59
CA GLY A 216 3.74 -7.53 -7.02
C GLY A 216 2.41 -6.83 -7.33
N GLY A 217 2.32 -6.18 -8.49
CA GLY A 217 1.09 -5.59 -8.98
C GLY A 217 0.14 -6.64 -9.55
N THR A 218 0.48 -7.18 -10.71
CA THR A 218 -0.28 -8.22 -11.41
C THR A 218 0.30 -9.61 -11.17
N ILE A 219 1.63 -9.73 -11.15
CA ILE A 219 2.35 -11.00 -10.99
C ILE A 219 3.26 -10.97 -9.76
N LEU A 220 3.48 -12.15 -9.17
CA LEU A 220 4.36 -12.34 -8.00
C LEU A 220 5.75 -12.86 -8.39
N LEU A 221 6.13 -12.72 -9.67
CA LEU A 221 7.44 -13.14 -10.17
C LEU A 221 8.58 -12.49 -9.38
N PHE A 222 8.50 -11.18 -9.16
CA PHE A 222 9.55 -10.43 -8.46
C PHE A 222 9.54 -10.71 -6.96
N ASP A 223 8.37 -10.99 -6.36
CA ASP A 223 8.31 -11.45 -4.97
C ASP A 223 9.01 -12.79 -4.78
N ARG A 224 8.83 -13.72 -5.71
CA ARG A 224 9.56 -14.99 -5.70
C ARG A 224 11.06 -14.81 -5.91
N LEU A 225 11.44 -13.98 -6.88
CA LEU A 225 12.83 -13.71 -7.20
C LEU A 225 13.59 -13.06 -6.04
N PHE A 226 12.94 -12.12 -5.33
CA PHE A 226 13.56 -11.38 -4.23
C PHE A 226 13.19 -11.89 -2.84
N GLY A 227 12.51 -13.05 -2.76
CA GLY A 227 12.22 -13.75 -1.50
C GLY A 227 11.18 -13.05 -0.62
N THR A 228 10.24 -12.29 -1.21
CA THR A 228 9.17 -11.58 -0.50
C THR A 228 7.79 -12.23 -0.69
N TYR A 229 7.70 -13.37 -1.39
CA TYR A 229 6.45 -14.10 -1.54
C TYR A 229 6.10 -14.89 -0.28
N VAL A 230 4.90 -14.69 0.25
CA VAL A 230 4.33 -15.44 1.38
C VAL A 230 2.90 -15.88 1.01
N PRO A 231 2.59 -17.18 1.04
CA PRO A 231 1.24 -17.67 0.79
C PRO A 231 0.33 -17.43 1.99
N GLU A 232 -0.98 -17.29 1.74
CA GLU A 232 -1.99 -17.28 2.78
C GLU A 232 -2.09 -18.66 3.44
N LYS A 233 -2.00 -18.71 4.77
CA LYS A 233 -2.16 -19.93 5.56
C LYS A 233 -3.60 -20.06 6.04
N ASP A 234 -4.18 -21.26 5.96
CA ASP A 234 -5.57 -21.51 6.31
C ASP A 234 -5.82 -21.49 7.82
N ASP A 235 -4.78 -21.76 8.61
CA ASP A 235 -4.78 -21.79 10.08
C ASP A 235 -4.46 -20.46 10.72
N VAL A 236 -4.17 -19.42 9.94
CA VAL A 236 -3.80 -18.08 10.45
C VAL A 236 -4.89 -17.07 10.09
N PRO A 237 -5.75 -16.68 11.05
CA PRO A 237 -6.71 -15.60 10.82
C PRO A 237 -6.02 -14.29 10.49
N ILE A 238 -6.41 -13.66 9.39
CA ILE A 238 -5.82 -12.39 8.97
C ILE A 238 -6.46 -11.24 9.75
N ARG A 239 -5.63 -10.41 10.37
CA ARG A 239 -6.02 -9.12 10.91
C ARG A 239 -5.64 -8.02 9.93
N TYR A 240 -6.59 -7.23 9.50
CA TYR A 240 -6.37 -6.12 8.58
C TYR A 240 -6.11 -4.80 9.30
N GLY A 241 -5.58 -3.85 8.57
CA GLY A 241 -5.24 -2.52 9.05
C GLY A 241 -3.75 -2.36 9.35
N LEU A 242 -3.41 -1.28 10.02
CA LEU A 242 -2.04 -1.05 10.47
C LEU A 242 -1.71 -1.93 11.69
N VAL A 243 -0.44 -2.18 11.92
CA VAL A 243 0.04 -2.91 13.12
C VAL A 243 -0.54 -2.26 14.38
N LYS A 244 -0.43 -0.94 14.51
CA LYS A 244 -1.21 -0.15 15.46
C LYS A 244 -2.45 0.39 14.74
N ALA A 245 -3.60 -0.20 15.01
CA ALA A 245 -4.84 0.10 14.33
C ALA A 245 -5.25 1.59 14.47
N LEU A 246 -5.75 2.18 13.39
CA LEU A 246 -6.39 3.48 13.43
C LEU A 246 -7.89 3.31 13.70
N THR A 247 -8.36 3.89 14.79
CA THR A 247 -9.77 3.80 15.22
C THR A 247 -10.61 5.01 14.82
N THR A 248 -10.10 5.87 13.92
CA THR A 248 -10.74 7.11 13.51
C THR A 248 -11.42 7.00 12.14
N TYR A 249 -12.54 7.68 11.97
CA TYR A 249 -13.22 7.90 10.68
C TYR A 249 -12.98 9.30 10.09
N SER A 250 -12.03 10.07 10.65
CA SER A 250 -11.66 11.39 10.12
C SER A 250 -10.74 11.23 8.92
N ALA A 251 -11.20 11.60 7.72
CA ALA A 251 -10.41 11.58 6.49
C ALA A 251 -9.09 12.36 6.64
N VAL A 252 -9.13 13.55 7.22
CA VAL A 252 -7.95 14.40 7.44
C VAL A 252 -6.94 13.72 8.37
N LYS A 253 -7.41 13.17 9.51
CA LYS A 253 -6.51 12.44 10.42
C LYS A 253 -5.87 11.24 9.73
N ILE A 254 -6.63 10.46 8.96
CA ILE A 254 -6.12 9.29 8.23
C ILE A 254 -5.10 9.71 7.17
N CYS A 255 -5.35 10.81 6.44
CA CYS A 255 -4.43 11.26 5.39
C CYS A 255 -3.10 11.79 5.91
N PHE A 256 -3.06 12.33 7.11
CA PHE A 256 -1.90 13.06 7.61
C PHE A 256 -1.27 12.50 8.91
N PHE A 257 -1.80 11.38 9.46
CA PHE A 257 -1.31 10.86 10.74
C PHE A 257 0.19 10.53 10.72
N GLU A 258 0.67 9.88 9.65
CA GLU A 258 2.07 9.46 9.59
C GLU A 258 2.99 10.63 9.21
N TRP A 259 2.52 11.56 8.39
CA TRP A 259 3.22 12.82 8.15
C TRP A 259 3.40 13.63 9.45
N GLY A 260 2.35 13.69 10.28
CA GLY A 260 2.42 14.31 11.60
C GLY A 260 3.42 13.61 12.54
N ASN A 261 3.47 12.26 12.48
CA ASN A 261 4.48 11.48 13.21
C ASN A 261 5.89 11.78 12.73
N ILE A 262 6.14 11.79 11.41
CA ILE A 262 7.44 12.13 10.83
C ILE A 262 7.87 13.54 11.29
N LEU A 263 7.00 14.53 11.13
CA LEU A 263 7.31 15.92 11.51
C LEU A 263 7.65 16.04 13.01
N ARG A 264 6.87 15.39 13.86
CA ARG A 264 7.14 15.36 15.31
C ARG A 264 8.49 14.72 15.61
N ASP A 265 8.79 13.56 15.01
CA ASP A 265 10.00 12.79 15.30
C ASP A 265 11.24 13.51 14.78
N VAL A 266 11.16 14.12 13.59
CA VAL A 266 12.23 14.98 13.02
C VAL A 266 12.45 16.22 13.89
N TRP A 267 11.37 16.88 14.35
CA TRP A 267 11.48 18.06 15.24
C TRP A 267 12.20 17.76 16.54
N HIS A 268 12.01 16.55 17.09
CA HIS A 268 12.68 16.14 18.34
C HIS A 268 14.03 15.45 18.12
N ALA A 269 14.44 15.27 16.86
CA ALA A 269 15.74 14.68 16.54
C ALA A 269 16.88 15.57 16.99
N ARG A 270 17.83 15.01 17.73
CA ARG A 270 18.99 15.75 18.23
C ARG A 270 20.15 15.81 17.24
N ARG A 271 20.17 14.93 16.25
CA ARG A 271 21.22 14.80 15.24
C ARG A 271 20.59 14.72 13.84
N LEU A 272 21.26 15.27 12.84
CA LEU A 272 20.81 15.16 11.46
C LEU A 272 20.62 13.71 11.01
N ARG A 273 21.51 12.81 11.42
CA ARG A 273 21.40 11.37 11.17
C ARG A 273 20.07 10.79 11.68
N ASP A 274 19.63 11.21 12.86
CA ASP A 274 18.39 10.73 13.48
C ASP A 274 17.18 11.29 12.71
N ALA A 275 17.23 12.57 12.30
CA ALA A 275 16.20 13.17 11.46
C ALA A 275 16.06 12.44 10.11
N LEU A 276 17.18 12.16 9.44
CA LEU A 276 17.19 11.39 8.19
C LEU A 276 16.71 9.95 8.41
N GLY A 277 17.07 9.32 9.53
CA GLY A 277 16.59 8.00 9.92
C GLY A 277 15.07 7.97 10.13
N TYR A 278 14.49 9.00 10.76
CA TYR A 278 13.04 9.13 10.91
C TYR A 278 12.31 9.36 9.59
N MET A 279 12.93 9.96 8.61
CA MET A 279 12.34 10.20 7.28
C MET A 279 12.49 9.00 6.35
N PHE A 280 13.69 8.43 6.27
CA PHE A 280 14.06 7.47 5.22
C PHE A 280 14.38 6.07 5.74
N GLY A 281 14.46 5.87 7.04
CA GLY A 281 14.51 4.54 7.65
C GLY A 281 13.20 3.77 7.47
N PRO A 282 13.18 2.48 7.82
CA PRO A 282 11.95 1.69 7.76
C PRO A 282 10.90 2.24 8.75
N PRO A 283 9.59 2.06 8.45
CA PRO A 283 8.52 2.39 9.39
C PRO A 283 8.80 1.76 10.77
N GLY A 284 8.57 2.54 11.82
CA GLY A 284 8.87 2.12 13.19
C GLY A 284 10.35 2.25 13.58
N TRP A 285 11.24 2.72 12.73
CA TRP A 285 12.62 2.97 13.09
C TRP A 285 12.73 4.09 14.16
N ALA A 286 13.64 3.90 15.11
CA ALA A 286 14.05 4.93 16.05
C ALA A 286 15.56 4.78 16.35
N PRO A 287 16.25 5.87 16.76
CA PRO A 287 17.66 5.80 17.14
C PRO A 287 17.88 4.89 18.35
N ASP A 288 19.09 4.42 18.50
CA ASP A 288 19.53 3.57 19.63
C ASP A 288 18.73 2.25 19.74
N GLY A 289 18.24 1.72 18.62
CA GLY A 289 17.50 0.46 18.58
C GLY A 289 16.16 0.48 19.33
N LYS A 290 15.60 1.66 19.60
CA LYS A 290 14.31 1.82 20.31
C LYS A 290 13.08 1.75 19.39
N GLY A 291 13.29 1.48 18.09
CA GLY A 291 12.23 1.34 17.10
C GLY A 291 11.48 0.02 17.18
N LEU A 292 10.32 -0.05 16.54
CA LEU A 292 9.53 -1.26 16.31
C LEU A 292 9.35 -1.47 14.81
N THR A 293 10.47 -1.70 14.11
CA THR A 293 10.42 -2.11 12.69
C THR A 293 9.83 -3.52 12.57
N THR A 294 9.53 -3.95 11.36
CA THR A 294 9.04 -5.32 11.12
C THR A 294 9.99 -6.38 11.69
N GLU A 295 11.30 -6.17 11.56
CA GLU A 295 12.32 -7.06 12.11
C GLU A 295 12.36 -7.02 13.64
N ASP A 296 12.15 -5.85 14.24
CA ASP A 296 12.05 -5.70 15.69
C ASP A 296 10.81 -6.41 16.22
N LEU A 297 9.67 -6.25 15.55
CA LEU A 297 8.43 -6.93 15.91
C LEU A 297 8.57 -8.45 15.85
N ARG A 298 9.20 -9.00 14.80
CA ARG A 298 9.47 -10.44 14.70
C ARG A 298 10.35 -10.95 15.82
N ARG A 299 11.41 -10.21 16.17
CA ARG A 299 12.30 -10.56 17.30
C ARG A 299 11.57 -10.51 18.62
N GLU A 300 10.77 -9.48 18.84
CA GLU A 300 10.04 -9.30 20.08
C GLU A 300 8.93 -10.34 20.25
N MET A 301 8.20 -10.67 19.18
CA MET A 301 7.22 -11.76 19.18
C MET A 301 7.88 -13.11 19.46
N GLN A 302 9.02 -13.41 18.80
CA GLN A 302 9.79 -14.63 19.09
C GLN A 302 10.18 -14.72 20.56
N ARG A 303 10.57 -13.61 21.17
CA ARG A 303 10.96 -13.56 22.58
C ARG A 303 9.77 -13.74 23.53
N LEU A 304 8.63 -13.11 23.22
CA LEU A 304 7.44 -13.11 24.07
C LEU A 304 6.64 -14.42 23.99
N THR A 305 6.52 -14.97 22.81
CA THR A 305 5.60 -16.10 22.53
C THR A 305 6.30 -17.37 22.09
N GLY A 306 7.62 -17.34 21.91
CA GLY A 306 8.37 -18.45 21.30
C GLY A 306 8.17 -18.57 19.77
N SER A 307 7.43 -17.63 19.15
CA SER A 307 7.18 -17.61 17.70
C SER A 307 7.28 -16.20 17.15
N PRO A 308 7.86 -15.98 15.96
CA PRO A 308 7.92 -14.67 15.31
C PRO A 308 6.61 -14.32 14.56
N THR A 309 5.49 -14.93 14.94
CA THR A 309 4.21 -14.87 14.23
C THR A 309 3.08 -14.37 15.14
N GLY A 310 1.96 -13.98 14.55
CA GLY A 310 0.77 -13.56 15.24
C GLY A 310 0.57 -12.04 15.27
N VAL A 311 -0.35 -11.58 16.11
CA VAL A 311 -0.66 -10.15 16.29
C VAL A 311 0.09 -9.62 17.50
N PRO A 312 0.89 -8.55 17.37
CA PRO A 312 1.60 -7.98 18.49
C PRO A 312 0.65 -7.48 19.59
N PRO A 313 0.94 -7.74 20.87
CA PRO A 313 0.16 -7.20 21.98
C PRO A 313 0.10 -5.66 21.94
N GLU A 314 -1.04 -5.08 22.26
CA GLU A 314 -1.22 -3.61 22.24
C GLU A 314 -0.26 -2.92 23.23
N ALA A 315 -0.01 -3.53 24.37
CA ALA A 315 0.95 -3.02 25.35
C ALA A 315 2.39 -2.90 24.80
N LEU A 316 2.78 -3.81 23.87
CA LEU A 316 4.07 -3.70 23.15
C LEU A 316 4.06 -2.50 22.21
N LEU A 317 2.97 -2.32 21.46
CA LEU A 317 2.82 -1.23 20.49
C LEU A 317 2.71 0.15 21.15
N ASP A 318 2.21 0.20 22.38
CA ASP A 318 2.10 1.43 23.19
C ASP A 318 3.36 1.74 23.99
N GLY A 319 4.37 0.88 23.93
CA GLY A 319 5.59 1.03 24.73
C GLY A 319 5.37 0.82 26.23
N LYS A 320 4.26 0.22 26.63
CA LYS A 320 3.94 -0.11 28.04
C LYS A 320 4.62 -1.39 28.51
N MET A 321 4.98 -2.28 27.58
CA MET A 321 5.79 -3.45 27.87
C MET A 321 7.28 -3.08 27.89
N PRO A 322 8.02 -3.35 28.99
CA PRO A 322 9.45 -3.20 28.96
C PRO A 322 10.06 -4.19 27.94
N ARG A 323 10.94 -3.69 27.08
CA ARG A 323 11.74 -4.56 26.21
C ARG A 323 12.55 -5.50 27.10
N GLY A 324 12.39 -6.80 26.87
CA GLY A 324 13.00 -7.81 27.74
C GLY A 324 12.06 -8.40 28.81
N ALA A 325 10.79 -7.99 28.91
CA ALA A 325 9.83 -8.65 29.78
C ALA A 325 9.60 -10.12 29.40
N ASN A 326 9.42 -11.02 30.36
CA ASN A 326 9.15 -12.44 30.13
C ASN A 326 7.72 -12.67 29.67
N ALA A 327 7.45 -13.81 29.02
CA ALA A 327 6.13 -14.23 28.52
C ALA A 327 5.04 -14.26 29.62
N SER A 328 5.39 -14.39 30.89
CA SER A 328 4.47 -14.31 32.03
C SER A 328 3.77 -12.95 32.17
N ALA A 329 4.30 -11.89 31.57
CA ALA A 329 3.66 -10.58 31.57
C ALA A 329 2.44 -10.47 30.63
N LEU A 330 2.18 -11.50 29.81
CA LEU A 330 1.02 -11.56 28.89
C LEU A 330 -0.23 -12.19 29.54
N THR A 331 -0.09 -12.82 30.73
CA THR A 331 -1.18 -13.60 31.35
C THR A 331 -2.05 -12.80 32.32
N ASP A 332 -1.68 -11.53 32.63
CA ASP A 332 -2.34 -10.76 33.68
C ASP A 332 -3.36 -9.73 33.19
N ASP A 333 -3.63 -9.64 31.88
CA ASP A 333 -4.71 -8.75 31.42
C ASP A 333 -5.42 -9.32 30.16
N GLU A 334 -6.74 -9.46 30.31
CA GLU A 334 -7.76 -9.79 29.31
C GLU A 334 -8.21 -11.26 29.19
N SER A 335 -9.00 -11.70 30.15
CA SER A 335 -10.19 -12.47 29.78
C SER A 335 -11.18 -11.54 29.08
N PRO A 336 -11.62 -11.79 27.85
CA PRO A 336 -12.68 -11.00 27.26
C PRO A 336 -13.95 -11.17 28.12
N ALA A 337 -14.51 -10.06 28.57
CA ALA A 337 -15.81 -10.05 29.22
C ALA A 337 -16.84 -10.71 28.32
N PRO A 338 -17.71 -11.58 28.81
CA PRO A 338 -18.74 -12.19 28.00
C PRO A 338 -19.64 -11.10 27.45
N VAL A 339 -19.76 -11.08 26.11
CA VAL A 339 -20.70 -10.21 25.41
C VAL A 339 -22.09 -10.78 25.68
N GLY A 340 -22.84 -10.13 26.60
CA GLY A 340 -24.26 -10.33 26.78
C GLY A 340 -25.08 -9.66 25.69
#